data_a8c2d8af5cdc263866d5ac60a8697542
#
_entry.id   a8c2d8af5cdc263866d5ac60a8697542
#
_cell.length_a   1.000
_cell.length_b   1.000
_cell.length_c   1.000
_cell.angle_alpha   90.00
_cell.angle_beta   90.00
_cell.angle_gamma   90.00
#
_symmetry.space_group_name_H-M   'P 1'
#
loop_
_entity.id
_entity.type
_entity.pdbx_description
1 polymer ?
#
loop_
_entity_poly.entity_id
_entity_poly.type
_entity_poly.pdbx_seq_one_letter_code
_entity_poly.pdbx_strand_id
1 'polypeptide(L)'
;MLMRDNVYRESDGSALFANLLGTKEAEDSYHQINHGGFGRVRNFKNFLFHVETDIRERRKFFRLNAAGEWCSQFQSQVFQIGICTLKCWYCFVDRENLDGTNPYSAYLKPKDILQMFLESWPNIRNLDISGGSPDLCPEFVLELLCEIERAGLKEKITIWVESNLDVNYYCKLPRKKIEYMAAFPNFHLLCSLKGWDSPSVAFNTRNTASFDQQLDGLRFFYQHNFSLSVYLVFVGKTIANNKEVTELFNQLKRISRKLPEQCIPIYIKKFHAQGNVGNSLSKTYDDQKRAARWWDQQILNVRE
;
A
#
# COMPACT_ATOMS: atom_id res chain seq x y z
N MET A 1 -24.99 8.13 -5.54
CA MET A 1 -24.00 7.41 -6.35
C MET A 1 -22.94 6.91 -5.38
N LEU A 2 -22.68 5.61 -5.36
CA LEU A 2 -21.66 5.05 -4.48
C LEU A 2 -20.28 5.51 -4.97
N MET A 3 -19.34 5.77 -4.07
CA MET A 3 -17.97 6.20 -4.42
C MET A 3 -17.31 5.24 -5.42
N ARG A 4 -17.60 3.95 -5.30
CA ARG A 4 -17.15 2.90 -6.21
C ARG A 4 -17.56 3.13 -7.67
N ASP A 5 -18.78 3.60 -7.93
CA ASP A 5 -19.28 3.79 -9.31
C ASP A 5 -18.45 4.81 -10.08
N ASN A 6 -17.74 5.70 -9.35
CA ASN A 6 -16.79 6.65 -9.92
C ASN A 6 -15.38 6.08 -10.09
N VAL A 7 -15.06 4.92 -9.49
CA VAL A 7 -13.74 4.27 -9.59
C VAL A 7 -13.76 3.12 -10.58
N TYR A 8 -14.83 2.33 -10.60
CA TYR A 8 -14.90 1.11 -11.36
C TYR A 8 -16.14 1.05 -12.24
N ARG A 9 -15.96 0.78 -13.52
CA ARG A 9 -17.03 0.58 -14.49
C ARG A 9 -17.24 -0.91 -14.72
N GLU A 10 -18.34 -1.44 -14.20
CA GLU A 10 -18.70 -2.85 -14.38
C GLU A 10 -18.99 -3.18 -15.85
N SER A 11 -19.43 -2.20 -16.65
CA SER A 11 -19.80 -2.39 -18.06
C SER A 11 -18.64 -2.83 -18.95
N ASP A 12 -17.41 -2.43 -18.62
CA ASP A 12 -16.22 -2.72 -19.44
C ASP A 12 -14.99 -3.13 -18.65
N GLY A 13 -15.13 -3.25 -17.31
CA GLY A 13 -14.06 -3.67 -16.40
C GLY A 13 -12.94 -2.65 -16.20
N SER A 14 -13.16 -1.39 -16.60
CA SER A 14 -12.15 -0.34 -16.43
C SER A 14 -12.19 0.30 -15.05
N ALA A 15 -11.03 0.75 -14.56
CA ALA A 15 -10.91 1.54 -13.34
C ALA A 15 -10.34 2.93 -13.64
N LEU A 16 -10.71 3.92 -12.80
CA LEU A 16 -10.20 5.28 -12.91
C LEU A 16 -8.77 5.33 -12.40
N PHE A 17 -7.84 5.73 -13.26
CA PHE A 17 -6.45 5.97 -12.92
C PHE A 17 -6.13 7.46 -12.91
N ALA A 18 -5.38 7.88 -11.90
CA ALA A 18 -4.89 9.23 -11.77
C ALA A 18 -3.82 9.52 -12.83
N ASN A 19 -3.86 10.71 -13.39
CA ASN A 19 -2.75 11.24 -14.19
C ASN A 19 -1.90 12.18 -13.33
N LEU A 20 -0.60 11.98 -13.33
CA LEU A 20 0.33 12.70 -12.46
C LEU A 20 0.91 13.96 -13.12
N LEU A 21 0.73 14.16 -14.43
CA LEU A 21 1.24 15.35 -15.10
C LEU A 21 0.57 16.61 -14.57
N GLY A 22 1.38 17.62 -14.26
CA GLY A 22 0.92 18.89 -13.71
C GLY A 22 0.54 18.84 -12.23
N THR A 23 0.72 17.70 -11.55
CA THR A 23 0.52 17.58 -10.10
C THR A 23 1.81 17.82 -9.33
N LYS A 24 1.70 18.11 -8.04
CA LYS A 24 2.87 18.25 -7.16
C LYS A 24 3.64 16.94 -6.98
N GLU A 25 2.99 15.80 -7.19
CA GLU A 25 3.66 14.50 -7.19
C GLU A 25 4.67 14.40 -8.33
N ALA A 26 4.41 15.03 -9.48
CA ALA A 26 5.33 15.05 -10.61
C ALA A 26 6.58 15.91 -10.35
N GLU A 27 6.49 16.87 -9.41
CA GLU A 27 7.63 17.72 -9.02
C GLU A 27 8.60 17.02 -8.08
N ASP A 28 8.22 15.87 -7.51
CA ASP A 28 9.07 15.11 -6.59
C ASP A 28 10.15 14.36 -7.37
N SER A 29 11.43 14.69 -7.09
CA SER A 29 12.59 14.08 -7.72
C SER A 29 12.74 12.57 -7.52
N TYR A 30 11.98 12.00 -6.59
CA TYR A 30 11.93 10.53 -6.37
C TYR A 30 11.02 9.80 -7.36
N HIS A 31 10.21 10.54 -8.12
CA HIS A 31 9.27 9.99 -9.09
C HIS A 31 9.73 10.27 -10.51
N GLN A 32 9.88 9.23 -11.31
CA GLN A 32 10.06 9.35 -12.75
C GLN A 32 8.72 9.06 -13.41
N ILE A 33 8.01 10.13 -13.82
CA ILE A 33 6.71 10.01 -14.46
C ILE A 33 6.90 9.50 -15.90
N ASN A 34 6.07 8.54 -16.30
CA ASN A 34 6.06 7.92 -17.61
C ASN A 34 4.62 7.62 -18.08
N HIS A 35 4.48 6.94 -19.21
CA HIS A 35 3.21 6.53 -19.82
C HIS A 35 2.19 7.67 -19.90
N GLY A 36 2.62 8.86 -20.38
CA GLY A 36 1.75 10.02 -20.52
C GLY A 36 1.17 10.53 -19.20
N GLY A 37 1.84 10.24 -18.08
CA GLY A 37 1.41 10.67 -16.75
C GLY A 37 0.69 9.60 -15.93
N PHE A 38 0.29 8.48 -16.51
CA PHE A 38 -0.43 7.42 -15.78
C PHE A 38 0.49 6.51 -14.97
N GLY A 39 1.78 6.48 -15.30
CA GLY A 39 2.77 5.68 -14.60
C GLY A 39 3.85 6.51 -13.94
N ARG A 40 4.47 5.94 -12.92
CA ARG A 40 5.72 6.44 -12.34
C ARG A 40 6.62 5.30 -11.92
N VAL A 41 7.92 5.51 -12.05
CA VAL A 41 8.92 4.58 -11.52
C VAL A 41 9.25 5.00 -10.09
N ARG A 42 9.07 4.10 -9.14
CA ARG A 42 9.42 4.26 -7.74
C ARG A 42 10.68 3.47 -7.43
N ASN A 43 11.68 4.15 -6.88
CA ASN A 43 12.91 3.54 -6.38
C ASN A 43 12.78 3.22 -4.90
N PHE A 44 12.93 1.95 -4.53
CA PHE A 44 12.90 1.51 -3.13
C PHE A 44 14.28 1.52 -2.46
N LYS A 45 15.27 2.10 -3.09
CA LYS A 45 16.65 2.19 -2.58
C LYS A 45 16.74 2.75 -1.16
N ASN A 46 15.83 3.65 -0.79
CA ASN A 46 15.82 4.36 0.48
C ASN A 46 14.74 3.87 1.47
N PHE A 47 13.93 2.91 1.07
CA PHE A 47 12.79 2.47 1.89
C PHE A 47 13.22 1.65 3.12
N LEU A 48 14.36 0.98 3.03
CA LEU A 48 14.89 0.08 4.06
C LEU A 48 15.86 0.75 5.05
N PHE A 49 16.18 2.02 4.91
CA PHE A 49 17.18 2.71 5.73
C PHE A 49 16.84 2.84 7.22
N HIS A 50 15.63 2.50 7.62
CA HIS A 50 15.16 2.74 8.98
C HIS A 50 14.99 1.46 9.81
N VAL A 51 15.26 0.31 9.22
CA VAL A 51 15.23 -0.98 9.91
C VAL A 51 16.67 -1.40 10.19
N GLU A 52 17.02 -1.70 11.41
CA GLU A 52 18.35 -2.20 11.76
C GLU A 52 18.67 -3.47 10.96
N THR A 53 19.96 -3.65 10.60
CA THR A 53 20.41 -4.68 9.66
C THR A 53 19.96 -6.08 10.07
N ASP A 54 20.05 -6.39 11.37
CA ASP A 54 19.65 -7.71 11.91
C ASP A 54 18.16 -7.99 11.78
N ILE A 55 17.34 -6.95 11.84
CA ILE A 55 15.90 -7.05 11.66
C ILE A 55 15.55 -7.18 10.21
N ARG A 56 16.30 -6.55 9.30
CA ARG A 56 16.15 -6.71 7.85
C ARG A 56 16.35 -8.14 7.41
N GLU A 57 17.40 -8.78 7.90
CA GLU A 57 17.72 -10.18 7.58
C GLU A 57 16.67 -11.14 8.17
N ARG A 58 16.14 -10.84 9.35
CA ARG A 58 15.12 -11.66 10.04
C ARG A 58 13.73 -11.46 9.47
N ARG A 59 13.40 -10.23 9.06
CA ARG A 59 12.16 -9.95 8.33
C ARG A 59 12.37 -10.31 6.88
N LYS A 60 12.07 -11.48 6.45
CA LYS A 60 12.05 -11.90 5.03
C LYS A 60 11.02 -11.10 4.18
N PHE A 61 10.92 -9.80 4.45
CA PHE A 61 9.88 -8.90 3.99
C PHE A 61 9.84 -8.70 2.50
N PHE A 62 10.98 -8.76 1.89
CA PHE A 62 11.10 -8.43 0.48
C PHE A 62 11.91 -9.51 -0.23
N ARG A 63 11.45 -10.73 -0.18
CA ARG A 63 11.80 -11.68 -1.24
C ARG A 63 11.03 -11.26 -2.49
N LEU A 64 11.53 -10.27 -3.19
CA LEU A 64 10.77 -9.46 -4.12
C LEU A 64 11.29 -9.49 -5.53
N ASN A 65 12.13 -10.43 -5.84
CA ASN A 65 12.26 -10.83 -7.22
C ASN A 65 11.55 -12.19 -7.42
N ALA A 66 11.23 -12.50 -8.65
CA ALA A 66 10.65 -13.80 -9.02
C ALA A 66 11.53 -15.00 -8.62
N ALA A 67 12.79 -14.78 -8.21
CA ALA A 67 13.73 -15.77 -7.69
C ALA A 67 13.69 -15.89 -6.16
N GLY A 68 12.94 -15.05 -5.47
CA GLY A 68 12.86 -15.06 -4.00
C GLY A 68 14.10 -14.54 -3.29
N GLU A 69 14.98 -13.82 -4.00
CA GLU A 69 16.20 -13.24 -3.46
C GLU A 69 15.94 -11.89 -2.80
N TRP A 70 16.77 -11.57 -1.81
CA TRP A 70 16.81 -10.24 -1.20
C TRP A 70 17.26 -9.20 -2.22
N CYS A 71 16.41 -8.23 -2.49
CA CYS A 71 16.79 -7.08 -3.30
C CYS A 71 16.87 -5.84 -2.42
N SER A 72 18.08 -5.35 -2.13
CA SER A 72 18.29 -4.09 -1.40
C SER A 72 17.92 -2.87 -2.24
N GLN A 73 17.72 -3.05 -3.52
CA GLN A 73 17.38 -2.00 -4.48
C GLN A 73 16.50 -2.60 -5.58
N PHE A 74 15.26 -2.16 -5.65
CA PHE A 74 14.40 -2.53 -6.76
C PHE A 74 13.55 -1.33 -7.19
N GLN A 75 13.09 -1.40 -8.43
CA GLN A 75 12.21 -0.43 -9.02
C GLN A 75 10.82 -1.04 -9.17
N SER A 76 9.82 -0.22 -8.94
CA SER A 76 8.43 -0.56 -9.18
C SER A 76 7.83 0.38 -10.21
N GLN A 77 7.13 -0.17 -11.19
CA GLN A 77 6.26 0.60 -12.05
C GLN A 77 4.91 0.74 -11.33
N VAL A 78 4.59 1.96 -10.95
CA VAL A 78 3.40 2.28 -10.14
C VAL A 78 2.34 2.90 -11.02
N PHE A 79 1.11 2.43 -10.88
CA PHE A 79 -0.10 3.03 -11.42
C PHE A 79 -1.05 3.35 -10.27
N GLN A 80 -1.62 4.56 -10.26
CA GLN A 80 -2.42 5.05 -9.14
C GLN A 80 -3.92 5.03 -9.46
N ILE A 81 -4.71 4.38 -8.62
CA ILE A 81 -6.17 4.53 -8.62
C ILE A 81 -6.55 5.97 -8.26
N GLY A 82 -7.51 6.54 -8.98
CA GLY A 82 -7.83 7.95 -8.96
C GLY A 82 -8.74 8.43 -7.82
N ILE A 83 -9.25 7.56 -6.94
CA ILE A 83 -10.13 7.94 -5.83
C ILE A 83 -9.71 7.21 -4.56
N CYS A 84 -9.75 7.90 -3.41
CA CYS A 84 -9.46 7.31 -2.11
C CYS A 84 -10.64 7.44 -1.15
N THR A 85 -10.96 6.37 -0.44
CA THR A 85 -11.97 6.38 0.64
C THR A 85 -11.50 7.15 1.85
N LEU A 86 -10.18 7.33 2.01
CA LEU A 86 -9.56 7.96 3.18
C LEU A 86 -9.17 9.41 2.91
N LYS A 87 -9.21 10.21 3.97
CA LYS A 87 -8.78 11.62 3.94
C LYS A 87 -7.55 11.83 4.83
N CYS A 88 -6.53 11.00 4.66
CA CYS A 88 -5.34 11.06 5.49
C CYS A 88 -4.67 12.45 5.38
N TRP A 89 -4.46 13.09 6.54
CA TRP A 89 -3.87 14.44 6.56
C TRP A 89 -2.42 14.47 6.08
N TYR A 90 -1.73 13.35 6.15
CA TYR A 90 -0.33 13.19 5.73
C TYR A 90 -0.19 12.58 4.32
N CYS A 91 -1.27 12.42 3.58
CA CYS A 91 -1.22 11.84 2.24
C CYS A 91 -0.38 12.73 1.32
N PHE A 92 0.51 12.10 0.55
CA PHE A 92 1.35 12.80 -0.43
C PHE A 92 0.68 12.95 -1.80
N VAL A 93 -0.39 12.18 -2.04
CA VAL A 93 -1.15 12.22 -3.29
C VAL A 93 -1.96 13.51 -3.36
N ASP A 94 -1.93 14.18 -4.49
CA ASP A 94 -2.68 15.40 -4.71
C ASP A 94 -4.19 15.18 -4.55
N ARG A 95 -4.86 16.19 -4.01
CA ARG A 95 -6.27 16.08 -3.66
C ARG A 95 -7.16 15.77 -4.86
N GLU A 96 -6.88 16.37 -6.00
CA GLU A 96 -7.64 16.16 -7.24
C GLU A 96 -7.58 14.71 -7.70
N ASN A 97 -6.44 14.05 -7.49
CA ASN A 97 -6.29 12.61 -7.74
C ASN A 97 -7.07 11.77 -6.72
N LEU A 98 -7.14 12.21 -5.45
CA LEU A 98 -7.88 11.50 -4.39
C LEU A 98 -9.39 11.69 -4.47
N ASP A 99 -9.84 12.82 -5.02
CA ASP A 99 -11.27 13.13 -5.17
C ASP A 99 -11.81 12.70 -6.57
N GLY A 100 -10.92 12.28 -7.48
CA GLY A 100 -11.27 11.91 -8.86
C GLY A 100 -11.64 13.11 -9.73
N THR A 101 -11.25 14.33 -9.35
CA THR A 101 -11.57 15.57 -10.06
C THR A 101 -10.46 16.01 -11.02
N ASN A 102 -9.32 15.33 -11.05
CA ASN A 102 -8.26 15.61 -12.00
C ASN A 102 -8.77 15.34 -13.43
N PRO A 103 -8.84 16.37 -14.29
CA PRO A 103 -9.42 16.26 -15.63
C PRO A 103 -8.60 15.39 -16.59
N TYR A 104 -7.37 15.07 -16.25
CA TYR A 104 -6.47 14.22 -17.04
C TYR A 104 -6.54 12.76 -16.62
N SER A 105 -7.25 12.42 -15.54
CA SER A 105 -7.50 11.04 -15.13
C SER A 105 -8.34 10.32 -16.18
N ALA A 106 -8.11 9.01 -16.35
CA ALA A 106 -8.82 8.21 -17.34
C ALA A 106 -9.20 6.84 -16.80
N TYR A 107 -10.26 6.28 -17.39
CA TYR A 107 -10.62 4.88 -17.15
C TYR A 107 -9.76 3.99 -18.05
N LEU A 108 -8.96 3.14 -17.41
CA LEU A 108 -8.05 2.20 -18.08
C LEU A 108 -8.49 0.78 -17.78
N LYS A 109 -8.31 -0.11 -18.75
CA LYS A 109 -8.57 -1.54 -18.59
C LYS A 109 -7.34 -2.27 -18.06
N PRO A 110 -7.49 -3.46 -17.45
CA PRO A 110 -6.37 -4.26 -16.98
C PRO A 110 -5.29 -4.51 -18.06
N LYS A 111 -5.72 -4.75 -19.30
CA LYS A 111 -4.81 -4.93 -20.45
C LYS A 111 -3.99 -3.68 -20.79
N ASP A 112 -4.57 -2.47 -20.58
CA ASP A 112 -3.88 -1.22 -20.87
C ASP A 112 -2.76 -1.00 -19.85
N ILE A 113 -3.03 -1.29 -18.58
CA ILE A 113 -2.04 -1.28 -17.49
C ILE A 113 -0.92 -2.29 -17.76
N LEU A 114 -1.27 -3.52 -18.13
CA LEU A 114 -0.28 -4.54 -18.47
C LEU A 114 0.57 -4.12 -19.67
N GLN A 115 -0.02 -3.55 -20.72
CA GLN A 115 0.71 -3.07 -21.89
C GLN A 115 1.72 -1.98 -21.53
N MET A 116 1.31 -0.96 -20.76
CA MET A 116 2.21 0.09 -20.28
C MET A 116 3.34 -0.49 -19.40
N PHE A 117 3.03 -1.45 -18.52
CA PHE A 117 4.04 -2.11 -17.72
C PHE A 117 5.07 -2.83 -18.59
N LEU A 118 4.65 -3.49 -19.65
CA LEU A 118 5.51 -4.24 -20.56
C LEU A 118 6.51 -3.35 -21.31
N GLU A 119 6.26 -2.06 -21.48
CA GLU A 119 7.24 -1.10 -22.02
C GLU A 119 8.47 -0.94 -21.08
N SER A 120 8.28 -1.16 -19.78
CA SER A 120 9.36 -1.13 -18.79
C SER A 120 10.02 -2.49 -18.54
N TRP A 121 9.39 -3.58 -19.01
CA TRP A 121 9.87 -4.96 -18.88
C TRP A 121 11.05 -5.23 -19.85
N PRO A 122 12.08 -6.03 -19.49
CA PRO A 122 12.27 -6.74 -18.22
C PRO A 122 13.07 -5.95 -17.16
N ASN A 123 13.35 -4.68 -17.39
CA ASN A 123 14.16 -3.86 -16.47
C ASN A 123 13.45 -3.64 -15.13
N ILE A 124 12.12 -3.41 -15.19
CA ILE A 124 11.27 -3.30 -14.00
C ILE A 124 10.38 -4.54 -13.95
N ARG A 125 10.46 -5.29 -12.86
CA ARG A 125 9.72 -6.56 -12.67
C ARG A 125 8.63 -6.48 -11.62
N ASN A 126 8.45 -5.34 -10.99
CA ASN A 126 7.41 -5.13 -10.00
C ASN A 126 6.36 -4.16 -10.55
N LEU A 127 5.14 -4.64 -10.69
CA LEU A 127 3.94 -3.87 -11.02
C LEU A 127 3.23 -3.52 -9.71
N ASP A 128 2.96 -2.25 -9.48
CA ASP A 128 2.37 -1.75 -8.23
C ASP A 128 1.09 -0.95 -8.54
N ILE A 129 -0.04 -1.42 -8.04
CA ILE A 129 -1.32 -0.72 -8.07
C ILE A 129 -1.49 0.00 -6.73
N SER A 130 -1.34 1.29 -6.76
CA SER A 130 -1.23 2.16 -5.60
C SER A 130 -2.20 3.35 -5.68
N GLY A 131 -1.92 4.40 -4.96
CA GLY A 131 -2.64 5.68 -4.98
C GLY A 131 -3.88 5.66 -4.12
N GLY A 132 -5.05 5.91 -4.69
CA GLY A 132 -6.32 6.01 -3.98
C GLY A 132 -6.70 4.79 -3.15
N SER A 133 -7.79 4.12 -3.52
CA SER A 133 -8.25 2.89 -2.84
C SER A 133 -8.45 1.76 -3.84
N PRO A 134 -7.42 0.95 -4.14
CA PRO A 134 -7.58 -0.24 -4.97
C PRO A 134 -8.64 -1.21 -4.43
N ASP A 135 -8.90 -1.19 -3.12
CA ASP A 135 -9.95 -1.97 -2.46
C ASP A 135 -11.36 -1.72 -3.03
N LEU A 136 -11.59 -0.60 -3.72
CA LEU A 136 -12.87 -0.28 -4.35
C LEU A 136 -13.13 -1.10 -5.63
N CYS A 137 -12.10 -1.68 -6.23
CA CYS A 137 -12.19 -2.41 -7.50
C CYS A 137 -11.38 -3.72 -7.50
N PRO A 138 -11.66 -4.65 -6.56
CA PRO A 138 -10.94 -5.92 -6.53
C PRO A 138 -11.16 -6.77 -7.79
N GLU A 139 -12.27 -6.55 -8.52
CA GLU A 139 -12.54 -7.18 -9.80
C GLU A 139 -11.54 -6.74 -10.88
N PHE A 140 -11.15 -5.46 -10.87
CA PHE A 140 -10.08 -4.94 -11.75
C PHE A 140 -8.75 -5.65 -11.46
N VAL A 141 -8.39 -5.76 -10.17
CA VAL A 141 -7.17 -6.46 -9.74
C VAL A 141 -7.20 -7.91 -10.20
N LEU A 142 -8.33 -8.61 -9.98
CA LEU A 142 -8.51 -9.99 -10.41
C LEU A 142 -8.29 -10.14 -11.92
N GLU A 143 -8.91 -9.28 -12.74
CA GLU A 143 -8.76 -9.36 -14.20
C GLU A 143 -7.34 -9.01 -14.64
N LEU A 144 -6.65 -8.09 -13.95
CA LEU A 144 -5.23 -7.81 -14.19
C LEU A 144 -4.37 -9.06 -13.96
N LEU A 145 -4.63 -9.83 -12.90
CA LEU A 145 -3.94 -11.11 -12.66
C LEU A 145 -4.23 -12.11 -13.78
N CYS A 146 -5.46 -12.16 -14.28
CA CYS A 146 -5.82 -13.00 -15.42
C CYS A 146 -5.08 -12.58 -16.71
N GLU A 147 -4.97 -11.29 -17.00
CA GLU A 147 -4.19 -10.79 -18.14
C GLU A 147 -2.70 -11.13 -18.04
N ILE A 148 -2.13 -11.01 -16.84
CA ILE A 148 -0.74 -11.38 -16.56
C ILE A 148 -0.52 -12.89 -16.81
N GLU A 149 -1.45 -13.73 -16.39
CA GLU A 149 -1.39 -15.18 -16.63
C GLU A 149 -1.51 -15.51 -18.12
N ARG A 150 -2.46 -14.87 -18.85
CA ARG A 150 -2.62 -15.02 -20.31
C ARG A 150 -1.36 -14.61 -21.08
N ALA A 151 -0.65 -13.60 -20.58
CA ALA A 151 0.62 -13.15 -21.16
C ALA A 151 1.83 -14.07 -20.83
N GLY A 152 1.65 -15.13 -20.05
CA GLY A 152 2.73 -16.03 -19.64
C GLY A 152 3.75 -15.40 -18.68
N LEU A 153 3.33 -14.39 -17.89
CA LEU A 153 4.18 -13.63 -16.99
C LEU A 153 3.95 -13.94 -15.51
N LYS A 154 3.05 -14.85 -15.20
CA LYS A 154 2.60 -15.21 -13.86
C LYS A 154 3.74 -15.43 -12.85
N GLU A 155 4.80 -16.15 -13.27
CA GLU A 155 5.96 -16.46 -12.43
C GLU A 155 7.13 -15.45 -12.60
N LYS A 156 6.99 -14.48 -13.52
CA LYS A 156 8.10 -13.63 -13.95
C LYS A 156 8.08 -12.24 -13.37
N ILE A 157 6.92 -11.80 -12.89
CA ILE A 157 6.73 -10.46 -12.33
C ILE A 157 6.19 -10.54 -10.92
N THR A 158 6.47 -9.53 -10.14
CA THR A 158 5.87 -9.32 -8.82
C THR A 158 4.73 -8.33 -8.96
N ILE A 159 3.61 -8.58 -8.30
CA ILE A 159 2.45 -7.72 -8.32
C ILE A 159 2.16 -7.25 -6.90
N TRP A 160 2.20 -5.95 -6.70
CA TRP A 160 1.80 -5.31 -5.46
C TRP A 160 0.49 -4.58 -5.64
N VAL A 161 -0.35 -4.66 -4.63
CA VAL A 161 -1.57 -3.88 -4.55
C VAL A 161 -1.65 -3.26 -3.18
N GLU A 162 -1.73 -1.93 -3.11
CA GLU A 162 -1.92 -1.24 -1.85
C GLU A 162 -3.37 -1.38 -1.37
N SER A 163 -3.54 -1.58 -0.07
CA SER A 163 -4.85 -1.72 0.57
C SER A 163 -4.97 -0.79 1.77
N ASN A 164 -6.11 -0.12 1.87
CA ASN A 164 -6.53 0.64 3.05
C ASN A 164 -7.27 -0.25 4.07
N LEU A 165 -7.31 -1.57 3.82
CA LEU A 165 -8.00 -2.57 4.62
C LEU A 165 -9.53 -2.46 4.56
N ASP A 166 -10.07 -1.84 3.51
CA ASP A 166 -11.49 -1.85 3.21
C ASP A 166 -11.85 -3.09 2.37
N VAL A 167 -12.35 -4.13 3.04
CA VAL A 167 -12.68 -5.41 2.41
C VAL A 167 -14.12 -5.52 1.91
N ASN A 168 -14.91 -4.44 1.96
CA ASN A 168 -16.33 -4.47 1.63
C ASN A 168 -16.64 -5.03 0.24
N TYR A 169 -15.74 -4.79 -0.74
CA TYR A 169 -15.90 -5.30 -2.10
C TYR A 169 -15.23 -6.65 -2.32
N TYR A 170 -14.15 -6.96 -1.61
CA TYR A 170 -13.57 -8.30 -1.60
C TYR A 170 -14.57 -9.33 -1.08
N CYS A 171 -15.33 -9.02 -0.02
CA CYS A 171 -16.35 -9.90 0.54
C CYS A 171 -17.50 -10.23 -0.45
N LYS A 172 -17.66 -9.42 -1.51
CA LYS A 172 -18.67 -9.66 -2.57
C LYS A 172 -18.17 -10.58 -3.68
N LEU A 173 -16.86 -10.78 -3.77
CA LEU A 173 -16.32 -11.71 -4.76
C LEU A 173 -16.66 -13.16 -4.40
N PRO A 174 -16.94 -14.01 -5.40
CA PRO A 174 -17.07 -15.43 -5.18
C PRO A 174 -15.80 -16.00 -4.52
N ARG A 175 -15.97 -16.88 -3.55
CA ARG A 175 -14.84 -17.48 -2.79
C ARG A 175 -13.72 -18.01 -3.67
N LYS A 176 -14.04 -18.68 -4.77
CA LYS A 176 -13.04 -19.21 -5.73
C LYS A 176 -12.17 -18.11 -6.34
N LYS A 177 -12.72 -16.90 -6.54
CA LYS A 177 -11.97 -15.75 -7.05
C LYS A 177 -11.01 -15.20 -6.00
N ILE A 178 -11.43 -15.15 -4.74
CA ILE A 178 -10.58 -14.78 -3.61
C ILE A 178 -9.42 -15.76 -3.47
N GLU A 179 -9.73 -17.07 -3.49
CA GLU A 179 -8.73 -18.14 -3.42
C GLU A 179 -7.74 -18.09 -4.59
N TYR A 180 -8.20 -17.80 -5.80
CA TYR A 180 -7.34 -17.60 -6.97
C TYR A 180 -6.38 -16.42 -6.77
N MET A 181 -6.88 -15.26 -6.32
CA MET A 181 -6.03 -14.10 -6.06
C MET A 181 -4.99 -14.39 -4.96
N ALA A 182 -5.41 -15.02 -3.86
CA ALA A 182 -4.51 -15.34 -2.75
C ALA A 182 -3.44 -16.38 -3.13
N ALA A 183 -3.75 -17.31 -4.04
CA ALA A 183 -2.84 -18.33 -4.53
C ALA A 183 -1.99 -17.84 -5.72
N PHE A 184 -2.22 -16.63 -6.25
CA PHE A 184 -1.46 -16.13 -7.39
C PHE A 184 0.00 -15.89 -7.00
N PRO A 185 0.98 -16.51 -7.67
CA PRO A 185 2.38 -16.38 -7.30
C PRO A 185 2.86 -14.93 -7.43
N ASN A 186 3.71 -14.53 -6.51
CA ASN A 186 4.28 -13.19 -6.46
C ASN A 186 3.23 -12.04 -6.33
N PHE A 187 1.98 -12.35 -6.02
CA PHE A 187 0.97 -11.36 -5.65
C PHE A 187 1.08 -11.03 -4.16
N HIS A 188 1.12 -9.74 -3.83
CA HIS A 188 1.33 -9.28 -2.48
C HIS A 188 0.52 -8.02 -2.16
N LEU A 189 -0.18 -8.02 -1.03
CA LEU A 189 -0.91 -6.87 -0.54
C LEU A 189 -0.01 -6.01 0.36
N LEU A 190 0.05 -4.70 0.07
CA LEU A 190 0.67 -3.70 0.93
C LEU A 190 -0.42 -2.99 1.73
N CYS A 191 -0.77 -3.56 2.87
CA CYS A 191 -1.83 -3.04 3.74
C CYS A 191 -1.34 -1.82 4.54
N SER A 192 -2.19 -0.82 4.71
CA SER A 192 -1.86 0.38 5.47
C SER A 192 -2.77 0.53 6.69
N LEU A 193 -2.24 0.25 7.89
CA LEU A 193 -2.90 0.55 9.16
C LEU A 193 -2.61 2.01 9.53
N LYS A 194 -3.67 2.82 9.60
CA LYS A 194 -3.56 4.30 9.64
C LYS A 194 -3.32 4.86 11.04
N GLY A 195 -3.09 4.02 12.02
CA GLY A 195 -2.80 4.38 13.40
C GLY A 195 -2.65 3.14 14.27
N TRP A 196 -2.50 3.31 15.56
CA TRP A 196 -2.29 2.23 16.53
C TRP A 196 -3.51 1.93 17.40
N ASP A 197 -4.52 2.81 17.33
CA ASP A 197 -5.79 2.71 18.07
C ASP A 197 -6.89 3.52 17.37
N SER A 198 -8.11 3.46 17.89
CA SER A 198 -9.26 4.18 17.31
C SER A 198 -9.07 5.69 17.29
N PRO A 199 -8.57 6.36 18.36
CA PRO A 199 -8.29 7.79 18.32
C PRO A 199 -7.27 8.20 17.26
N SER A 200 -6.17 7.47 17.11
CA SER A 200 -5.12 7.78 16.14
C SER A 200 -5.59 7.55 14.70
N VAL A 201 -6.31 6.46 14.41
CA VAL A 201 -6.92 6.22 13.09
C VAL A 201 -7.93 7.30 12.75
N ALA A 202 -8.84 7.64 13.67
CA ALA A 202 -9.83 8.70 13.46
C ALA A 202 -9.17 10.05 13.14
N PHE A 203 -8.14 10.42 13.90
CA PHE A 203 -7.37 11.64 13.65
C PHE A 203 -6.67 11.59 12.29
N ASN A 204 -5.96 10.50 12.00
CA ASN A 204 -5.14 10.37 10.79
C ASN A 204 -5.98 10.36 9.52
N THR A 205 -7.18 9.80 9.56
CA THR A 205 -8.08 9.68 8.41
C THR A 205 -9.21 10.70 8.41
N ARG A 206 -9.24 11.64 9.38
CA ARG A 206 -10.34 12.60 9.56
C ARG A 206 -11.70 11.90 9.69
N ASN A 207 -11.74 10.85 10.50
CA ASN A 207 -12.92 10.01 10.75
C ASN A 207 -13.48 9.28 9.51
N THR A 208 -12.67 9.07 8.46
CA THR A 208 -13.11 8.29 7.29
C THR A 208 -12.77 6.81 7.36
N ALA A 209 -12.04 6.37 8.39
CA ALA A 209 -11.79 4.97 8.69
C ALA A 209 -11.99 4.68 10.17
N SER A 210 -12.24 3.41 10.49
CA SER A 210 -12.29 2.86 11.84
C SER A 210 -11.13 1.88 12.05
N PHE A 211 -10.52 1.92 13.24
CA PHE A 211 -9.45 1.00 13.60
C PHE A 211 -9.92 -0.46 13.59
N ASP A 212 -11.12 -0.71 14.14
CA ASP A 212 -11.69 -2.06 14.18
C ASP A 212 -11.96 -2.60 12.78
N GLN A 213 -12.50 -1.77 11.87
CA GLN A 213 -12.68 -2.15 10.46
C GLN A 213 -11.35 -2.49 9.78
N GLN A 214 -10.28 -1.74 10.08
CA GLN A 214 -8.96 -2.06 9.53
C GLN A 214 -8.41 -3.38 10.11
N LEU A 215 -8.63 -3.67 11.38
CA LEU A 215 -8.28 -4.96 11.97
C LEU A 215 -9.11 -6.11 11.38
N ASP A 216 -10.39 -5.89 11.10
CA ASP A 216 -11.25 -6.88 10.44
C ASP A 216 -10.78 -7.14 9.00
N GLY A 217 -10.35 -6.10 8.29
CA GLY A 217 -9.71 -6.22 6.97
C GLY A 217 -8.45 -7.09 7.03
N LEU A 218 -7.57 -6.88 8.02
CA LEU A 218 -6.39 -7.74 8.24
C LEU A 218 -6.78 -9.19 8.53
N ARG A 219 -7.79 -9.41 9.38
CA ARG A 219 -8.31 -10.76 9.66
C ARG A 219 -8.82 -11.43 8.39
N PHE A 220 -9.59 -10.70 7.59
CA PHE A 220 -10.11 -11.21 6.32
C PHE A 220 -8.99 -11.67 5.39
N PHE A 221 -8.02 -10.82 5.09
CA PHE A 221 -6.92 -11.16 4.19
C PHE A 221 -6.08 -12.32 4.74
N TYR A 222 -5.81 -12.32 6.04
CA TYR A 222 -5.04 -13.38 6.68
C TYR A 222 -5.77 -14.73 6.64
N GLN A 223 -7.08 -14.76 6.90
CA GLN A 223 -7.92 -15.98 6.87
C GLN A 223 -8.03 -16.57 5.46
N HIS A 224 -7.91 -15.74 4.44
CA HIS A 224 -7.91 -16.18 3.04
C HIS A 224 -6.50 -16.44 2.48
N ASN A 225 -5.48 -16.46 3.34
CA ASN A 225 -4.09 -16.77 2.99
C ASN A 225 -3.45 -15.80 1.98
N PHE A 226 -3.87 -14.54 1.94
CA PHE A 226 -3.16 -13.55 1.15
C PHE A 226 -1.74 -13.34 1.66
N SER A 227 -0.79 -13.25 0.74
CA SER A 227 0.54 -12.71 1.05
C SER A 227 0.41 -11.21 1.30
N LEU A 228 0.86 -10.73 2.47
CA LEU A 228 0.71 -9.32 2.83
C LEU A 228 1.84 -8.79 3.69
N SER A 229 2.05 -7.47 3.62
CA SER A 229 2.81 -6.68 4.58
C SER A 229 1.94 -5.53 5.09
N VAL A 230 2.19 -5.09 6.31
CA VAL A 230 1.39 -4.04 6.94
C VAL A 230 2.26 -2.82 7.27
N TYR A 231 1.97 -1.69 6.63
CA TYR A 231 2.56 -0.42 7.01
C TYR A 231 1.91 0.10 8.31
N LEU A 232 2.73 0.38 9.31
CA LEU A 232 2.29 0.95 10.59
C LEU A 232 2.64 2.43 10.67
N VAL A 233 1.67 3.24 11.05
CA VAL A 233 1.83 4.68 11.27
C VAL A 233 1.76 4.94 12.77
N PHE A 234 2.87 5.42 13.36
CA PHE A 234 2.98 5.77 14.78
C PHE A 234 2.86 7.28 15.05
N VAL A 235 2.42 8.05 14.06
CA VAL A 235 2.09 9.47 14.20
C VAL A 235 0.57 9.66 14.20
N GLY A 236 0.10 10.57 15.02
CA GLY A 236 -1.29 10.96 15.14
C GLY A 236 -1.37 12.38 15.69
N LYS A 237 -2.32 12.66 16.58
CA LYS A 237 -2.32 13.88 17.40
C LYS A 237 -1.09 13.94 18.30
N THR A 238 -0.63 12.78 18.73
CA THR A 238 0.63 12.52 19.45
C THR A 238 1.45 11.47 18.72
N ILE A 239 2.60 11.11 19.23
CA ILE A 239 3.35 9.93 18.78
C ILE A 239 3.05 8.78 19.72
N ALA A 240 2.88 7.57 19.21
CA ALA A 240 2.65 6.37 19.98
C ALA A 240 3.79 6.16 21.01
N ASN A 241 3.44 5.99 22.27
CA ASN A 241 4.37 5.63 23.32
C ASN A 241 4.58 4.10 23.38
N ASN A 242 5.54 3.66 24.19
CA ASN A 242 5.90 2.24 24.27
C ASN A 242 4.71 1.33 24.67
N LYS A 243 3.83 1.78 25.56
CA LYS A 243 2.65 1.02 25.97
C LYS A 243 1.69 0.84 24.79
N GLU A 244 1.39 1.91 24.08
CA GLU A 244 0.49 1.89 22.92
C GLU A 244 1.05 1.01 21.79
N VAL A 245 2.35 1.09 21.53
CA VAL A 245 3.03 0.21 20.56
C VAL A 245 2.91 -1.27 20.98
N THR A 246 3.09 -1.57 22.28
CA THR A 246 2.96 -2.93 22.80
C THR A 246 1.51 -3.43 22.73
N GLU A 247 0.55 -2.57 23.00
CA GLU A 247 -0.88 -2.92 22.87
C GLU A 247 -1.24 -3.26 21.41
N LEU A 248 -0.81 -2.44 20.45
CA LEU A 248 -0.98 -2.75 19.02
C LEU A 248 -0.32 -4.08 18.65
N PHE A 249 0.94 -4.29 19.09
CA PHE A 249 1.66 -5.54 18.85
C PHE A 249 0.86 -6.75 19.32
N ASN A 250 0.31 -6.69 20.53
CA ASN A 250 -0.50 -7.77 21.11
C ASN A 250 -1.83 -7.97 20.34
N GLN A 251 -2.45 -6.89 19.86
CA GLN A 251 -3.66 -7.00 19.05
C GLN A 251 -3.39 -7.70 17.71
N LEU A 252 -2.33 -7.33 17.01
CA LEU A 252 -1.94 -7.98 15.76
C LEU A 252 -1.51 -9.44 15.98
N LYS A 253 -0.82 -9.73 17.08
CA LYS A 253 -0.45 -11.10 17.48
C LYS A 253 -1.67 -11.99 17.74
N ARG A 254 -2.82 -11.43 18.19
CA ARG A 254 -4.09 -12.17 18.33
C ARG A 254 -4.70 -12.55 16.98
N ILE A 255 -4.46 -11.78 15.94
CA ILE A 255 -4.88 -12.15 14.56
C ILE A 255 -4.01 -13.32 14.08
N SER A 256 -2.69 -13.19 14.22
CA SER A 256 -1.72 -14.26 13.96
C SER A 256 -0.40 -13.97 14.68
N ARG A 257 0.21 -15.04 15.21
CA ARG A 257 1.53 -14.93 15.84
C ARG A 257 2.61 -14.39 14.92
N LYS A 258 2.47 -14.60 13.57
CA LYS A 258 3.42 -14.14 12.56
C LYS A 258 3.12 -12.75 12.03
N LEU A 259 1.91 -12.21 12.25
CA LEU A 259 1.51 -10.93 11.67
C LEU A 259 2.40 -9.75 12.12
N PRO A 260 2.82 -9.63 13.39
CA PRO A 260 3.75 -8.58 13.79
C PRO A 260 5.07 -8.56 13.01
N GLU A 261 5.56 -9.72 12.58
CA GLU A 261 6.77 -9.82 11.75
C GLU A 261 6.56 -9.31 10.33
N GLN A 262 5.32 -9.25 9.84
CA GLN A 262 4.92 -8.72 8.55
C GLN A 262 4.61 -7.22 8.60
N CYS A 263 4.74 -6.60 9.75
CA CYS A 263 4.46 -5.17 9.95
C CYS A 263 5.73 -4.33 9.81
N ILE A 264 5.61 -3.21 9.09
CA ILE A 264 6.69 -2.29 8.78
C ILE A 264 6.33 -0.90 9.30
N PRO A 265 6.96 -0.41 10.36
CA PRO A 265 6.83 0.99 10.74
C PRO A 265 7.27 1.91 9.62
N ILE A 266 6.42 2.83 9.20
CA ILE A 266 6.75 3.86 8.24
C ILE A 266 6.83 5.23 8.92
N TYR A 267 7.70 6.10 8.41
CA TYR A 267 7.87 7.44 8.92
C TYR A 267 7.13 8.43 8.04
N ILE A 268 6.26 9.21 8.67
CA ILE A 268 5.61 10.31 7.99
C ILE A 268 6.59 11.48 7.94
N LYS A 269 6.99 11.82 6.73
CA LYS A 269 7.90 12.93 6.42
C LYS A 269 7.14 14.07 5.73
N LYS A 270 7.77 15.23 5.68
CA LYS A 270 7.29 16.32 4.83
C LYS A 270 7.56 15.96 3.36
N PHE A 271 6.50 15.91 2.58
CA PHE A 271 6.58 15.88 1.12
C PHE A 271 6.14 17.24 0.55
N HIS A 272 6.65 17.59 -0.63
CA HIS A 272 6.28 18.86 -1.29
C HIS A 272 4.76 18.99 -1.50
N ALA A 273 4.07 17.88 -1.77
CA ALA A 273 2.62 17.83 -1.97
C ALA A 273 1.78 18.18 -0.71
N GLN A 274 2.33 18.05 0.48
CA GLN A 274 1.56 18.18 1.75
C GLN A 274 1.46 19.59 2.33
N GLY A 275 2.05 20.60 1.71
CA GLY A 275 1.95 21.99 2.14
C GLY A 275 2.46 22.25 3.57
N ASN A 276 1.76 23.09 4.35
CA ASN A 276 2.20 23.62 5.66
C ASN A 276 2.30 22.62 6.83
N VAL A 277 1.97 21.36 6.66
CA VAL A 277 2.01 20.35 7.75
C VAL A 277 3.45 20.02 8.17
N GLY A 278 4.44 20.38 7.35
CA GLY A 278 5.81 19.96 7.52
C GLY A 278 6.58 20.43 8.75
N ASN A 279 6.25 21.58 9.34
CA ASN A 279 7.07 22.13 10.43
C ASN A 279 6.86 21.42 11.76
N SER A 280 5.68 20.81 11.99
CA SER A 280 5.43 19.99 13.18
C SER A 280 5.98 18.57 13.05
N LEU A 281 6.04 18.01 11.82
CA LEU A 281 6.51 16.65 11.58
C LEU A 281 8.02 16.48 11.78
N SER A 282 8.83 17.47 11.44
CA SER A 282 10.28 17.39 11.66
C SER A 282 10.64 17.22 13.14
N LYS A 283 9.86 17.84 14.04
CA LYS A 283 10.04 17.71 15.50
C LYS A 283 9.64 16.34 16.04
N THR A 284 8.80 15.58 15.33
CA THR A 284 8.32 14.26 15.76
C THR A 284 9.12 13.09 15.18
N TYR A 285 10.06 13.36 14.31
CA TYR A 285 10.76 12.31 13.55
C TYR A 285 11.55 11.35 14.44
N ASP A 286 12.25 11.87 15.46
CA ASP A 286 12.98 11.03 16.41
C ASP A 286 12.04 10.23 17.32
N ASP A 287 10.88 10.78 17.65
CA ASP A 287 9.85 10.05 18.40
C ASP A 287 9.24 8.93 17.57
N GLN A 288 8.98 9.16 16.28
CA GLN A 288 8.54 8.10 15.35
C GLN A 288 9.58 6.97 15.27
N LYS A 289 10.88 7.31 15.19
CA LYS A 289 11.96 6.33 15.21
C LYS A 289 12.01 5.54 16.52
N ARG A 290 11.75 6.21 17.65
CA ARG A 290 11.71 5.55 18.96
C ARG A 290 10.57 4.53 19.01
N ALA A 291 9.37 4.90 18.56
CA ALA A 291 8.23 3.98 18.49
C ALA A 291 8.51 2.78 17.56
N ALA A 292 9.14 3.03 16.40
CA ALA A 292 9.53 1.97 15.46
C ALA A 292 10.58 1.02 16.06
N ARG A 293 11.60 1.56 16.73
CA ARG A 293 12.60 0.73 17.44
C ARG A 293 11.97 -0.11 18.54
N TRP A 294 10.99 0.45 19.28
CA TRP A 294 10.27 -0.31 20.29
C TRP A 294 9.45 -1.45 19.67
N TRP A 295 8.82 -1.22 18.51
CA TRP A 295 8.17 -2.28 17.75
C TRP A 295 9.13 -3.41 17.40
N ASP A 296 10.31 -3.07 16.90
CA ASP A 296 11.32 -4.03 16.50
C ASP A 296 11.83 -4.86 17.68
N GLN A 297 12.00 -4.23 18.86
CA GLN A 297 12.35 -4.93 20.09
C GLN A 297 11.29 -5.97 20.50
N GLN A 298 9.99 -5.67 20.32
CA GLN A 298 8.94 -6.66 20.61
C GLN A 298 9.08 -7.91 19.72
N ILE A 299 9.50 -7.76 18.46
CA ILE A 299 9.71 -8.89 17.55
C ILE A 299 10.90 -9.73 18.04
N LEU A 300 11.97 -9.11 18.50
CA LEU A 300 13.16 -9.81 19.00
C LEU A 300 12.85 -10.61 20.26
N ASN A 301 12.13 -10.01 21.22
CA ASN A 301 11.79 -10.64 22.51
C ASN A 301 10.83 -11.85 22.38
N VAL A 302 10.09 -11.98 21.29
CA VAL A 302 9.17 -13.13 21.07
C VAL A 302 9.92 -14.37 20.56
N ARG A 303 11.16 -14.21 20.09
CA ARG A 303 11.98 -15.30 19.52
C ARG A 303 12.91 -15.96 20.53
N GLU A 304 13.04 -15.37 21.72
CA GLU A 304 13.69 -15.98 22.88
C GLU A 304 12.67 -16.81 23.70
#